data_36184eace6a36a1ad4e004c59d8acf07
#
_entry.id   36184eace6a36a1ad4e004c59d8acf07
#
_cell.length_a   1.000
_cell.length_b   1.000
_cell.length_c   1.000
_cell.angle_alpha   90.00
_cell.angle_beta   90.00
_cell.angle_gamma   90.00
#
_symmetry.space_group_name_H-M   'P 1'
#
loop_
_entity.id
_entity.type
_entity.pdbx_description
1 polymer ?
#
loop_
_entity_poly.entity_id
_entity_poly.type
_entity_poly.pdbx_seq_one_letter_code
_entity_poly.pdbx_strand_id
1 'polypeptide(L)'
;MKLWDKGYNIDAFTEEFTVGKDRELDIYLAKADVLGNMAQAVMLESIGLITKQDLEQLQEGLRRIYKMVMDGTFVIADGIEDVHSQIEFMLTEWYGEAGKKIHTGRSRNDQVLVDLKLYTREEIFTILQNVEGLFDIMIQRAEEYKDIMLPGYTHLQIAMPSSFGMWFSAYAESLADDILQLRAAYDMVNTNPLGSGAGYGSSVPLNRTMTTELLGFRDLAYNSVYAQMQRGKCEKNVLYAIGSIAQTLGRMAYDICLYTCGNFGFVHLPDRYTTGSSIMPHKKNPDIFELMRAKCNRLQSLPYQMSMICGNLPSGYFRDMQLTKEIFIPAFKELNDCLHIAGDVFQVMEINRDIFSDERYNYLFTVEDVNDMVAAGVPFREAYKIVGMKVQNGEYTKNAVRPIHHTHEGSIGNLCLDKIQAKFNRAKEGIDVVSVHKAEEALMGM
;
A
#
# COMPACT_ATOMS: atom_id res chain seq x y z
N MET A 1 -25.72 -21.55 -11.85
CA MET A 1 -27.05 -21.34 -11.25
C MET A 1 -27.08 -19.96 -10.66
N LYS A 2 -28.05 -19.12 -11.02
CA LYS A 2 -28.15 -17.76 -10.47
C LYS A 2 -29.19 -17.77 -9.35
N LEU A 3 -28.89 -17.22 -8.19
CA LEU A 3 -29.81 -17.17 -7.03
C LEU A 3 -31.16 -16.46 -7.35
N TRP A 4 -31.17 -15.62 -8.39
CA TRP A 4 -32.35 -14.88 -8.85
C TRP A 4 -32.96 -15.43 -10.14
N ASP A 5 -32.53 -16.64 -10.59
CA ASP A 5 -33.02 -17.24 -11.82
C ASP A 5 -34.53 -17.54 -11.71
N LYS A 6 -35.29 -16.90 -12.60
CA LYS A 6 -36.74 -17.09 -12.75
C LYS A 6 -37.12 -17.82 -14.08
N GLY A 7 -36.13 -18.51 -14.68
CA GLY A 7 -36.33 -19.25 -15.92
C GLY A 7 -36.24 -18.42 -17.20
N TYR A 8 -35.67 -17.22 -17.16
CA TYR A 8 -35.39 -16.42 -18.37
C TYR A 8 -34.02 -16.78 -18.93
N ASN A 9 -33.93 -17.08 -20.22
CA ASN A 9 -32.66 -17.18 -20.91
C ASN A 9 -32.09 -15.77 -21.15
N ILE A 10 -31.04 -15.43 -20.45
CA ILE A 10 -30.23 -14.22 -20.73
C ILE A 10 -29.30 -14.59 -21.89
N ASP A 11 -29.20 -13.74 -22.91
CA ASP A 11 -28.26 -13.98 -24.00
C ASP A 11 -26.80 -13.88 -23.49
N ALA A 12 -25.89 -14.62 -24.14
CA ALA A 12 -24.50 -14.74 -23.68
C ALA A 12 -23.76 -13.42 -23.61
N PHE A 13 -24.01 -12.49 -24.53
CA PHE A 13 -23.36 -11.17 -24.51
C PHE A 13 -23.83 -10.32 -23.33
N THR A 14 -25.15 -10.33 -23.04
CA THR A 14 -25.68 -9.63 -21.87
C THR A 14 -25.11 -10.21 -20.56
N GLU A 15 -24.92 -11.53 -20.49
CA GLU A 15 -24.29 -12.18 -19.34
C GLU A 15 -22.83 -11.77 -19.21
N GLU A 16 -22.06 -11.85 -20.28
CA GLU A 16 -20.66 -11.43 -20.31
C GLU A 16 -20.50 -9.96 -19.91
N PHE A 17 -21.32 -9.08 -20.47
CA PHE A 17 -21.31 -7.64 -20.14
C PHE A 17 -21.63 -7.35 -18.66
N THR A 18 -22.57 -8.10 -18.07
CA THR A 18 -23.00 -7.84 -16.69
C THR A 18 -22.14 -8.53 -15.63
N VAL A 19 -21.53 -9.66 -15.92
CA VAL A 19 -20.59 -10.34 -15.03
C VAL A 19 -19.21 -9.66 -15.07
N GLY A 20 -18.78 -9.24 -16.27
CA GLY A 20 -17.50 -8.58 -16.47
C GLY A 20 -16.35 -9.42 -15.90
N LYS A 21 -15.48 -8.79 -15.10
CA LYS A 21 -14.32 -9.42 -14.47
C LYS A 21 -14.58 -9.96 -13.06
N ASP A 22 -15.83 -10.05 -12.62
CA ASP A 22 -16.13 -10.45 -11.25
C ASP A 22 -15.58 -11.84 -10.92
N ARG A 23 -15.70 -12.83 -11.80
CA ARG A 23 -15.15 -14.16 -11.56
C ARG A 23 -13.63 -14.18 -11.34
N GLU A 24 -12.90 -13.33 -12.09
CA GLU A 24 -11.43 -13.22 -11.98
C GLU A 24 -11.00 -12.50 -10.71
N LEU A 25 -11.78 -11.49 -10.29
CA LEU A 25 -11.44 -10.62 -9.17
C LEU A 25 -11.98 -11.15 -7.85
N ASP A 26 -13.13 -11.80 -7.84
CA ASP A 26 -13.76 -12.32 -6.62
C ASP A 26 -12.96 -13.47 -6.00
N ILE A 27 -12.08 -14.12 -6.77
CA ILE A 27 -11.18 -15.15 -6.22
C ILE A 27 -10.30 -14.58 -5.09
N TYR A 28 -9.93 -13.30 -5.17
CA TYR A 28 -9.17 -12.60 -4.13
C TYR A 28 -9.98 -12.37 -2.86
N LEU A 29 -11.30 -12.37 -2.95
CA LEU A 29 -12.22 -12.18 -1.83
C LEU A 29 -12.61 -13.49 -1.14
N ALA A 30 -12.23 -14.65 -1.69
CA ALA A 30 -12.69 -15.95 -1.23
C ALA A 30 -12.37 -16.23 0.26
N LYS A 31 -11.16 -15.87 0.74
CA LYS A 31 -10.80 -15.96 2.16
C LYS A 31 -11.75 -15.12 3.01
N ALA A 32 -11.98 -13.89 2.60
CA ALA A 32 -12.82 -12.94 3.32
C ALA A 32 -14.29 -13.41 3.37
N ASP A 33 -14.82 -13.91 2.24
CA ASP A 33 -16.20 -14.43 2.21
C ASP A 33 -16.38 -15.66 3.11
N VAL A 34 -15.38 -16.56 3.17
CA VAL A 34 -15.42 -17.68 4.13
C VAL A 34 -15.51 -17.18 5.56
N LEU A 35 -14.65 -16.22 5.96
CA LEU A 35 -14.66 -15.68 7.32
C LEU A 35 -15.98 -14.96 7.64
N GLY A 36 -16.49 -14.16 6.70
CA GLY A 36 -17.80 -13.51 6.80
C GLY A 36 -18.95 -14.52 6.98
N ASN A 37 -18.92 -15.62 6.24
CA ASN A 37 -19.89 -16.72 6.38
C ASN A 37 -19.77 -17.45 7.71
N MET A 38 -18.55 -17.69 8.23
CA MET A 38 -18.32 -18.32 9.53
C MET A 38 -18.92 -17.47 10.66
N ALA A 39 -18.64 -16.17 10.67
CA ALA A 39 -19.20 -15.24 11.67
C ALA A 39 -20.72 -15.15 11.57
N GLN A 40 -21.26 -15.12 10.34
CA GLN A 40 -22.70 -15.14 10.10
C GLN A 40 -23.36 -16.40 10.65
N ALA A 41 -22.80 -17.59 10.41
CA ALA A 41 -23.34 -18.84 10.89
C ALA A 41 -23.41 -18.91 12.43
N VAL A 42 -22.33 -18.46 13.13
CA VAL A 42 -22.32 -18.38 14.60
C VAL A 42 -23.42 -17.42 15.09
N MET A 43 -23.57 -16.27 14.46
CA MET A 43 -24.60 -15.30 14.83
C MET A 43 -26.01 -15.86 14.59
N LEU A 44 -26.26 -16.54 13.46
CA LEU A 44 -27.58 -17.13 13.14
C LEU A 44 -27.98 -18.21 14.15
N GLU A 45 -27.06 -19.03 14.60
CA GLU A 45 -27.31 -20.01 15.68
C GLU A 45 -27.66 -19.32 16.99
N SER A 46 -26.90 -18.29 17.35
CA SER A 46 -27.09 -17.55 18.61
C SER A 46 -28.47 -16.87 18.74
N ILE A 47 -29.11 -16.57 17.60
CA ILE A 47 -30.48 -16.00 17.54
C ILE A 47 -31.55 -17.04 17.18
N GLY A 48 -31.18 -18.33 17.13
CA GLY A 48 -32.10 -19.45 16.93
C GLY A 48 -32.64 -19.64 15.52
N LEU A 49 -32.00 -19.07 14.48
CA LEU A 49 -32.41 -19.22 13.09
C LEU A 49 -31.83 -20.46 12.41
N ILE A 50 -30.76 -21.00 12.95
CA ILE A 50 -30.20 -22.30 12.57
C ILE A 50 -29.96 -23.12 13.83
N THR A 51 -29.95 -24.44 13.68
CA THR A 51 -29.67 -25.35 14.79
C THR A 51 -28.17 -25.45 15.02
N LYS A 52 -27.79 -25.97 16.20
CA LYS A 52 -26.39 -26.29 16.50
C LYS A 52 -25.79 -27.28 15.49
N GLN A 53 -26.57 -28.24 15.02
CA GLN A 53 -26.15 -29.20 14.00
C GLN A 53 -25.92 -28.51 12.64
N ASP A 54 -26.79 -27.56 12.24
CA ASP A 54 -26.57 -26.77 11.04
C ASP A 54 -25.26 -25.96 11.15
N LEU A 55 -24.99 -25.34 12.32
CA LEU A 55 -23.75 -24.59 12.58
C LEU A 55 -22.52 -25.49 12.42
N GLU A 56 -22.51 -26.67 13.06
CA GLU A 56 -21.39 -27.62 12.96
C GLU A 56 -21.09 -28.01 11.51
N GLN A 57 -22.12 -28.30 10.71
CA GLN A 57 -21.99 -28.63 9.29
C GLN A 57 -21.46 -27.44 8.47
N LEU A 58 -22.01 -26.25 8.67
CA LEU A 58 -21.56 -25.04 8.00
C LEU A 58 -20.10 -24.69 8.33
N GLN A 59 -19.72 -24.77 9.59
CA GLN A 59 -18.34 -24.51 10.02
C GLN A 59 -17.37 -25.55 9.45
N GLU A 60 -17.73 -26.81 9.40
CA GLU A 60 -16.90 -27.85 8.77
C GLU A 60 -16.71 -27.56 7.26
N GLY A 61 -17.80 -27.27 6.55
CA GLY A 61 -17.75 -26.93 5.14
C GLY A 61 -16.93 -25.68 4.83
N LEU A 62 -17.10 -24.63 5.63
CA LEU A 62 -16.36 -23.37 5.49
C LEU A 62 -14.88 -23.56 5.76
N ARG A 63 -14.47 -24.34 6.78
CA ARG A 63 -13.04 -24.67 7.00
C ARG A 63 -12.45 -25.47 5.84
N ARG A 64 -13.24 -26.36 5.23
CA ARG A 64 -12.81 -27.09 4.02
C ARG A 64 -12.60 -26.14 2.84
N ILE A 65 -13.52 -25.20 2.63
CA ILE A 65 -13.38 -24.17 1.58
C ILE A 65 -12.20 -23.26 1.88
N TYR A 66 -12.02 -22.81 3.14
CA TYR A 66 -10.85 -22.02 3.56
C TYR A 66 -9.54 -22.70 3.16
N LYS A 67 -9.42 -24.01 3.47
CA LYS A 67 -8.25 -24.77 3.06
C LYS A 67 -8.06 -24.80 1.54
N MET A 68 -9.12 -24.98 0.76
CA MET A 68 -9.02 -24.92 -0.71
C MET A 68 -8.56 -23.57 -1.21
N VAL A 69 -8.99 -22.48 -0.58
CA VAL A 69 -8.54 -21.13 -0.90
C VAL A 69 -7.05 -20.97 -0.60
N MET A 70 -6.60 -21.40 0.58
CA MET A 70 -5.19 -21.30 0.98
C MET A 70 -4.27 -22.19 0.15
N ASP A 71 -4.75 -23.35 -0.29
CA ASP A 71 -4.01 -24.27 -1.17
C ASP A 71 -4.07 -23.86 -2.67
N GLY A 72 -4.79 -22.76 -3.01
CA GLY A 72 -4.94 -22.27 -4.38
C GLY A 72 -5.77 -23.18 -5.29
N THR A 73 -6.61 -24.06 -4.71
CA THR A 73 -7.45 -25.02 -5.44
C THR A 73 -8.92 -24.60 -5.51
N PHE A 74 -9.31 -23.52 -4.84
CA PHE A 74 -10.66 -22.96 -4.94
C PHE A 74 -10.82 -22.25 -6.29
N VAL A 75 -11.94 -22.54 -6.97
CA VAL A 75 -12.29 -21.91 -8.24
C VAL A 75 -13.78 -21.53 -8.26
N ILE A 76 -14.10 -20.47 -8.96
CA ILE A 76 -15.49 -20.12 -9.28
C ILE A 76 -15.82 -20.81 -10.59
N ALA A 77 -16.72 -21.78 -10.54
CA ALA A 77 -17.05 -22.64 -11.69
C ALA A 77 -17.77 -21.85 -12.79
N ASP A 78 -17.61 -22.32 -14.02
CA ASP A 78 -18.35 -21.77 -15.16
C ASP A 78 -19.86 -21.84 -14.91
N GLY A 79 -20.57 -20.74 -15.22
CA GLY A 79 -22.01 -20.61 -14.97
C GLY A 79 -22.36 -20.16 -13.53
N ILE A 80 -21.38 -19.95 -12.64
CA ILE A 80 -21.54 -19.29 -11.34
C ILE A 80 -21.09 -17.83 -11.46
N GLU A 81 -21.87 -16.91 -10.90
CA GLU A 81 -21.67 -15.46 -11.10
C GLU A 81 -20.49 -14.90 -10.29
N ASP A 82 -20.37 -15.30 -9.01
CA ASP A 82 -19.49 -14.72 -8.03
C ASP A 82 -19.03 -15.72 -6.95
N VAL A 83 -18.11 -15.29 -6.07
CA VAL A 83 -17.59 -16.09 -4.96
C VAL A 83 -18.69 -16.51 -3.99
N HIS A 84 -19.63 -15.63 -3.68
CA HIS A 84 -20.73 -15.89 -2.74
C HIS A 84 -21.58 -17.06 -3.20
N SER A 85 -21.96 -17.05 -4.48
CA SER A 85 -22.74 -18.13 -5.10
C SER A 85 -21.97 -19.43 -5.13
N GLN A 86 -20.64 -19.39 -5.35
CA GLN A 86 -19.82 -20.59 -5.37
C GLN A 86 -19.77 -21.24 -3.99
N ILE A 87 -19.56 -20.45 -2.93
CA ILE A 87 -19.50 -20.97 -1.55
C ILE A 87 -20.87 -21.52 -1.12
N GLU A 88 -21.96 -20.80 -1.37
CA GLU A 88 -23.32 -21.28 -1.06
C GLU A 88 -23.65 -22.56 -1.83
N PHE A 89 -23.27 -22.65 -3.09
CA PHE A 89 -23.45 -23.86 -3.91
C PHE A 89 -22.71 -25.06 -3.31
N MET A 90 -21.45 -24.91 -2.96
CA MET A 90 -20.64 -26.00 -2.36
C MET A 90 -21.22 -26.45 -1.02
N LEU A 91 -21.61 -25.52 -0.14
CA LEU A 91 -22.25 -25.85 1.13
C LEU A 91 -23.59 -26.57 0.95
N THR A 92 -24.37 -26.14 -0.03
CA THR A 92 -25.66 -26.76 -0.35
C THR A 92 -25.47 -28.18 -0.94
N GLU A 93 -24.47 -28.36 -1.80
CA GLU A 93 -24.13 -29.66 -2.36
C GLU A 93 -23.70 -30.65 -1.25
N TRP A 94 -22.92 -30.21 -0.27
CA TRP A 94 -22.37 -31.06 0.79
C TRP A 94 -23.36 -31.30 1.93
N TYR A 95 -24.18 -30.31 2.31
CA TYR A 95 -25.01 -30.33 3.53
C TYR A 95 -26.49 -30.04 3.29
N GLY A 96 -26.92 -29.96 2.03
CA GLY A 96 -28.35 -29.83 1.67
C GLY A 96 -29.01 -28.60 2.32
N GLU A 97 -30.04 -28.84 3.16
CA GLU A 97 -30.82 -27.75 3.76
C GLU A 97 -30.00 -26.83 4.68
N ALA A 98 -28.97 -27.33 5.35
CA ALA A 98 -28.10 -26.51 6.18
C ALA A 98 -27.34 -25.47 5.29
N GLY A 99 -26.82 -25.90 4.13
CA GLY A 99 -26.15 -25.01 3.17
C GLY A 99 -27.02 -23.85 2.70
N LYS A 100 -28.31 -24.10 2.42
CA LYS A 100 -29.25 -23.06 1.99
C LYS A 100 -29.56 -22.00 3.04
N LYS A 101 -29.29 -22.27 4.32
CA LYS A 101 -29.57 -21.33 5.41
C LYS A 101 -28.52 -20.26 5.56
N ILE A 102 -27.32 -20.44 4.99
CA ILE A 102 -26.18 -19.52 5.20
C ILE A 102 -26.45 -18.09 4.76
N HIS A 103 -27.30 -17.91 3.75
CA HIS A 103 -27.68 -16.59 3.21
C HIS A 103 -28.75 -15.87 4.05
N THR A 104 -29.32 -16.51 5.08
CA THR A 104 -30.42 -15.95 5.88
C THR A 104 -30.04 -14.58 6.47
N GLY A 105 -30.94 -13.59 6.29
CA GLY A 105 -30.76 -12.24 6.85
C GLY A 105 -29.74 -11.36 6.16
N ARG A 106 -29.13 -11.81 5.06
CA ARG A 106 -28.13 -11.05 4.28
C ARG A 106 -28.66 -10.64 2.91
N SER A 107 -27.90 -9.73 2.31
CA SER A 107 -27.90 -9.45 0.88
C SER A 107 -26.49 -9.65 0.32
N ARG A 108 -26.35 -9.95 -0.96
CA ARG A 108 -25.03 -9.88 -1.63
C ARG A 108 -24.35 -8.53 -1.44
N ASN A 109 -25.15 -7.46 -1.27
CA ASN A 109 -24.61 -6.12 -1.09
C ASN A 109 -23.79 -5.97 0.20
N ASP A 110 -24.29 -6.42 1.36
CA ASP A 110 -23.54 -6.35 2.61
C ASP A 110 -22.47 -7.45 2.73
N GLN A 111 -22.65 -8.56 2.02
CA GLN A 111 -21.67 -9.64 1.91
C GLN A 111 -20.40 -9.15 1.17
N VAL A 112 -20.52 -8.58 -0.03
CA VAL A 112 -19.37 -8.05 -0.76
C VAL A 112 -18.71 -6.87 -0.03
N LEU A 113 -19.47 -6.11 0.77
CA LEU A 113 -18.90 -5.03 1.58
C LEU A 113 -17.98 -5.56 2.69
N VAL A 114 -18.43 -6.58 3.42
CA VAL A 114 -17.59 -7.17 4.49
C VAL A 114 -16.35 -7.83 3.90
N ASP A 115 -16.49 -8.51 2.77
CA ASP A 115 -15.37 -9.18 2.11
C ASP A 115 -14.31 -8.19 1.63
N LEU A 116 -14.73 -7.10 0.99
CA LEU A 116 -13.80 -6.05 0.58
C LEU A 116 -13.07 -5.42 1.77
N LYS A 117 -13.77 -5.25 2.92
CA LYS A 117 -13.12 -4.69 4.11
C LYS A 117 -12.14 -5.65 4.76
N LEU A 118 -12.50 -6.93 4.87
CA LEU A 118 -11.60 -7.97 5.39
C LEU A 118 -10.37 -8.13 4.47
N TYR A 119 -10.59 -8.23 3.16
CA TYR A 119 -9.52 -8.30 2.17
C TYR A 119 -8.60 -7.06 2.25
N THR A 120 -9.19 -5.86 2.23
CA THR A 120 -8.42 -4.61 2.27
C THR A 120 -7.61 -4.48 3.56
N ARG A 121 -8.14 -4.94 4.69
CA ARG A 121 -7.45 -4.93 5.97
C ARG A 121 -6.17 -5.77 5.92
N GLU A 122 -6.23 -6.97 5.36
CA GLU A 122 -5.07 -7.86 5.16
C GLU A 122 -4.04 -7.24 4.20
N GLU A 123 -4.51 -6.65 3.11
CA GLU A 123 -3.63 -5.97 2.16
C GLU A 123 -2.92 -4.75 2.79
N ILE A 124 -3.60 -4.01 3.67
CA ILE A 124 -3.00 -2.92 4.44
C ILE A 124 -1.90 -3.46 5.36
N PHE A 125 -2.09 -4.61 6.00
CA PHE A 125 -1.05 -5.24 6.82
C PHE A 125 0.17 -5.64 5.98
N THR A 126 -0.05 -6.18 4.79
CA THR A 126 1.02 -6.52 3.85
C THR A 126 1.79 -5.27 3.39
N ILE A 127 1.08 -4.19 3.05
CA ILE A 127 1.73 -2.91 2.71
C ILE A 127 2.54 -2.38 3.89
N LEU A 128 1.97 -2.38 5.09
CA LEU A 128 2.66 -1.91 6.30
C LEU A 128 3.96 -2.68 6.53
N GLN A 129 3.92 -4.01 6.43
CA GLN A 129 5.09 -4.87 6.59
C GLN A 129 6.17 -4.56 5.54
N ASN A 130 5.79 -4.40 4.28
CA ASN A 130 6.72 -4.10 3.19
C ASN A 130 7.32 -2.69 3.33
N VAL A 131 6.52 -1.70 3.74
CA VAL A 131 7.02 -0.34 3.99
C VAL A 131 7.93 -0.32 5.22
N GLU A 132 7.62 -1.05 6.29
CA GLU A 132 8.47 -1.18 7.47
C GLU A 132 9.83 -1.80 7.09
N GLY A 133 9.82 -2.88 6.30
CA GLY A 133 11.05 -3.49 5.79
C GLY A 133 11.91 -2.52 4.97
N LEU A 134 11.30 -1.76 4.07
CA LEU A 134 12.01 -0.73 3.29
C LEU A 134 12.52 0.40 4.19
N PHE A 135 11.72 0.86 5.14
CA PHE A 135 12.10 1.89 6.12
C PHE A 135 13.34 1.46 6.92
N ASP A 136 13.35 0.24 7.44
CA ASP A 136 14.47 -0.29 8.23
C ASP A 136 15.75 -0.34 7.39
N ILE A 137 15.66 -0.76 6.12
CA ILE A 137 16.77 -0.73 5.18
C ILE A 137 17.27 0.72 5.00
N MET A 138 16.37 1.69 4.81
CA MET A 138 16.75 3.10 4.63
C MET A 138 17.46 3.67 5.87
N ILE A 139 16.97 3.36 7.07
CA ILE A 139 17.62 3.80 8.33
C ILE A 139 18.99 3.15 8.49
N GLN A 140 19.10 1.85 8.22
CA GLN A 140 20.38 1.15 8.28
C GLN A 140 21.41 1.74 7.28
N ARG A 141 21.00 1.96 6.04
CA ARG A 141 21.86 2.56 5.00
C ARG A 141 22.19 4.02 5.33
N ALA A 142 21.25 4.76 5.93
CA ALA A 142 21.50 6.13 6.38
C ALA A 142 22.62 6.17 7.44
N GLU A 143 22.62 5.26 8.41
CA GLU A 143 23.66 5.17 9.43
C GLU A 143 24.99 4.69 8.83
N GLU A 144 24.98 3.69 7.93
CA GLU A 144 26.19 3.16 7.28
C GLU A 144 26.91 4.23 6.43
N TYR A 145 26.15 5.09 5.74
CA TYR A 145 26.68 6.08 4.79
C TYR A 145 26.52 7.52 5.25
N LYS A 146 26.33 7.78 6.56
CA LYS A 146 26.13 9.13 7.11
C LYS A 146 27.26 10.09 6.78
N ASP A 147 28.50 9.59 6.72
CA ASP A 147 29.72 10.37 6.47
C ASP A 147 30.16 10.32 4.99
N ILE A 148 29.47 9.57 4.13
CA ILE A 148 29.78 9.51 2.71
C ILE A 148 29.07 10.66 2.01
N MET A 149 29.87 11.60 1.51
CA MET A 149 29.36 12.81 0.90
C MET A 149 28.67 12.54 -0.44
N LEU A 150 27.60 13.26 -0.66
CA LEU A 150 26.81 13.29 -1.90
C LEU A 150 26.61 14.75 -2.34
N PRO A 151 26.85 15.11 -3.60
CA PRO A 151 26.55 16.46 -4.07
C PRO A 151 25.05 16.75 -4.01
N GLY A 152 24.68 17.81 -3.31
CA GLY A 152 23.31 18.30 -3.29
C GLY A 152 23.01 19.17 -4.51
N TYR A 153 21.81 19.04 -5.07
CA TYR A 153 21.34 19.76 -6.25
C TYR A 153 20.08 20.56 -5.94
N THR A 154 20.02 21.77 -6.48
CA THR A 154 18.78 22.55 -6.63
C THR A 154 18.64 22.98 -8.06
N HIS A 155 17.43 22.92 -8.64
CA HIS A 155 17.19 23.23 -10.07
C HIS A 155 18.08 22.40 -11.05
N LEU A 156 18.47 21.19 -10.64
CA LEU A 156 19.47 20.35 -11.32
C LEU A 156 20.84 21.03 -11.49
N GLN A 157 21.13 22.04 -10.68
CA GLN A 157 22.44 22.68 -10.58
C GLN A 157 23.13 22.23 -9.29
N ILE A 158 24.46 22.09 -9.36
CA ILE A 158 25.30 21.78 -8.21
C ILE A 158 25.11 22.88 -7.16
N ALA A 159 24.76 22.52 -5.94
CA ALA A 159 24.38 23.49 -4.92
C ALA A 159 25.27 23.43 -3.68
N MET A 160 25.04 22.46 -2.81
CA MET A 160 25.69 22.36 -1.50
C MET A 160 26.12 20.92 -1.20
N PRO A 161 27.05 20.68 -0.27
CA PRO A 161 27.37 19.34 0.16
C PRO A 161 26.18 18.71 0.89
N SER A 162 25.98 17.42 0.65
CA SER A 162 25.04 16.54 1.31
C SER A 162 25.74 15.23 1.66
N SER A 163 25.01 14.24 2.16
CA SER A 163 25.52 12.88 2.33
C SER A 163 24.50 11.85 1.87
N PHE A 164 24.98 10.64 1.57
CA PHE A 164 24.07 9.51 1.32
C PHE A 164 23.20 9.22 2.54
N GLY A 165 23.72 9.41 3.76
CA GLY A 165 22.92 9.31 4.97
C GLY A 165 21.73 10.26 4.99
N MET A 166 21.92 11.53 4.59
CA MET A 166 20.81 12.49 4.43
C MET A 166 19.82 12.05 3.35
N TRP A 167 20.31 11.52 2.24
CA TRP A 167 19.45 11.06 1.14
C TRP A 167 18.59 9.87 1.55
N PHE A 168 19.17 8.83 2.17
CA PHE A 168 18.43 7.68 2.67
C PHE A 168 17.41 8.06 3.75
N SER A 169 17.82 8.88 4.73
CA SER A 169 16.96 9.28 5.84
C SER A 169 15.80 10.19 5.40
N ALA A 170 15.97 10.97 4.33
CA ALA A 170 14.88 11.76 3.76
C ALA A 170 13.74 10.87 3.23
N TYR A 171 14.07 9.75 2.57
CA TYR A 171 13.06 8.79 2.12
C TYR A 171 12.46 7.99 3.28
N ALA A 172 13.26 7.63 4.29
CA ALA A 172 12.74 7.01 5.51
C ALA A 172 11.71 7.93 6.20
N GLU A 173 11.99 9.21 6.32
CA GLU A 173 11.06 10.16 6.94
C GLU A 173 9.80 10.38 6.09
N SER A 174 9.92 10.40 4.76
CA SER A 174 8.77 10.45 3.85
C SER A 174 7.84 9.24 4.01
N LEU A 175 8.41 8.02 4.14
CA LEU A 175 7.62 6.81 4.39
C LEU A 175 6.86 6.88 5.73
N ALA A 176 7.42 7.54 6.75
CA ALA A 176 6.71 7.73 8.02
C ALA A 176 5.44 8.60 7.86
N ASP A 177 5.48 9.62 7.00
CA ASP A 177 4.30 10.43 6.68
C ASP A 177 3.26 9.63 5.85
N ASP A 178 3.73 8.77 4.93
CA ASP A 178 2.85 7.90 4.14
C ASP A 178 2.06 6.93 5.02
N ILE A 179 2.67 6.40 6.09
CA ILE A 179 2.00 5.50 7.05
C ILE A 179 0.89 6.21 7.84
N LEU A 180 0.97 7.52 8.07
CA LEU A 180 -0.14 8.27 8.67
C LEU A 180 -1.41 8.21 7.80
N GLN A 181 -1.25 8.31 6.47
CA GLN A 181 -2.39 8.18 5.55
C GLN A 181 -2.91 6.75 5.50
N LEU A 182 -2.00 5.75 5.50
CA LEU A 182 -2.38 4.34 5.53
C LEU A 182 -3.17 4.00 6.79
N ARG A 183 -2.76 4.53 7.95
CA ARG A 183 -3.49 4.38 9.22
C ARG A 183 -4.89 5.00 9.16
N ALA A 184 -5.02 6.20 8.61
CA ALA A 184 -6.33 6.84 8.46
C ALA A 184 -7.25 6.03 7.54
N ALA A 185 -6.71 5.44 6.47
CA ALA A 185 -7.46 4.54 5.59
C ALA A 185 -7.86 3.25 6.32
N TYR A 186 -6.95 2.64 7.10
CA TYR A 186 -7.21 1.48 7.94
C TYR A 186 -8.37 1.74 8.92
N ASP A 187 -8.39 2.90 9.57
CA ASP A 187 -9.44 3.27 10.51
C ASP A 187 -10.84 3.31 9.87
N MET A 188 -10.93 3.71 8.60
CA MET A 188 -12.20 3.68 7.85
C MET A 188 -12.57 2.26 7.39
N VAL A 189 -11.59 1.45 7.05
CA VAL A 189 -11.79 0.05 6.63
C VAL A 189 -12.21 -0.81 7.81
N ASN A 190 -11.64 -0.60 8.99
CA ASN A 190 -11.84 -1.43 10.17
C ASN A 190 -13.18 -1.19 10.89
N THR A 191 -14.27 -1.17 10.11
CA THR A 191 -15.66 -1.04 10.57
C THR A 191 -16.56 -2.05 9.87
N ASN A 192 -17.34 -2.84 10.66
CA ASN A 192 -18.16 -3.93 10.15
C ASN A 192 -19.42 -3.44 9.42
N PRO A 193 -19.64 -3.75 8.13
CA PRO A 193 -20.87 -3.43 7.41
C PRO A 193 -21.92 -4.55 7.45
N LEU A 194 -21.54 -5.78 7.86
CA LEU A 194 -22.39 -6.98 7.79
C LEU A 194 -23.67 -6.80 8.60
N GLY A 195 -24.77 -7.29 8.06
CA GLY A 195 -26.13 -7.13 8.61
C GLY A 195 -26.80 -5.83 8.20
N SER A 196 -26.20 -5.00 7.35
CA SER A 196 -26.88 -3.85 6.73
C SER A 196 -27.88 -4.27 5.65
N GLY A 197 -27.81 -5.54 5.19
CA GLY A 197 -28.64 -6.09 4.14
C GLY A 197 -28.45 -5.36 2.81
N ALA A 198 -29.54 -5.10 2.11
CA ALA A 198 -29.49 -4.30 0.88
C ALA A 198 -29.36 -2.77 1.14
N GLY A 199 -28.94 -2.36 2.33
CA GLY A 199 -28.76 -0.97 2.73
C GLY A 199 -29.86 -0.41 3.64
N TYR A 200 -30.83 -1.24 4.01
CA TYR A 200 -31.97 -0.79 4.82
C TYR A 200 -32.23 -1.66 6.05
N GLY A 201 -31.24 -2.51 6.39
CA GLY A 201 -31.34 -3.45 7.51
C GLY A 201 -32.23 -4.66 7.19
N SER A 202 -32.70 -5.34 8.23
CA SER A 202 -33.53 -6.54 8.15
C SER A 202 -34.54 -6.57 9.30
N SER A 203 -35.68 -7.21 9.11
CA SER A 203 -36.61 -7.55 10.18
C SER A 203 -36.15 -8.75 11.04
N VAL A 204 -35.11 -9.46 10.59
CA VAL A 204 -34.43 -10.50 11.37
C VAL A 204 -33.62 -9.84 12.50
N PRO A 205 -33.67 -10.37 13.75
CA PRO A 205 -32.99 -9.75 14.89
C PRO A 205 -31.48 -10.04 14.89
N LEU A 206 -30.80 -9.58 13.85
CA LEU A 206 -29.35 -9.83 13.65
C LEU A 206 -28.52 -9.21 14.78
N ASN A 207 -27.57 -9.97 15.31
CA ASN A 207 -26.60 -9.49 16.29
C ASN A 207 -25.31 -9.00 15.59
N ARG A 208 -25.35 -7.75 15.10
CA ARG A 208 -24.24 -7.13 14.38
C ARG A 208 -23.02 -6.86 15.28
N THR A 209 -23.21 -6.66 16.58
CA THR A 209 -22.11 -6.52 17.53
C THR A 209 -21.32 -7.81 17.62
N MET A 210 -21.99 -8.97 17.72
CA MET A 210 -21.34 -10.28 17.72
C MET A 210 -20.49 -10.49 16.46
N THR A 211 -21.03 -10.25 15.28
CA THR A 211 -20.25 -10.40 14.04
C THR A 211 -19.08 -9.42 13.95
N THR A 212 -19.18 -8.23 14.55
CA THR A 212 -18.08 -7.26 14.65
C THR A 212 -16.93 -7.82 15.48
N GLU A 213 -17.24 -8.39 16.65
CA GLU A 213 -16.26 -9.01 17.55
C GLU A 213 -15.61 -10.25 16.91
N LEU A 214 -16.43 -11.16 16.35
CA LEU A 214 -15.97 -12.38 15.69
C LEU A 214 -15.01 -12.12 14.53
N LEU A 215 -15.25 -11.06 13.76
CA LEU A 215 -14.42 -10.67 12.62
C LEU A 215 -13.26 -9.73 13.00
N GLY A 216 -13.11 -9.41 14.29
CA GLY A 216 -12.04 -8.54 14.79
C GLY A 216 -12.10 -7.13 14.25
N PHE A 217 -13.29 -6.61 13.91
CA PHE A 217 -13.46 -5.20 13.56
C PHE A 217 -13.42 -4.34 14.82
N ARG A 218 -12.83 -3.15 14.71
CA ARG A 218 -12.78 -2.20 15.82
C ARG A 218 -14.16 -1.63 16.16
N ASP A 219 -15.02 -1.45 15.15
CA ASP A 219 -16.30 -0.80 15.30
C ASP A 219 -17.32 -1.28 14.25
N LEU A 220 -18.54 -0.79 14.35
CA LEU A 220 -19.65 -1.11 13.49
C LEU A 220 -19.99 0.07 12.57
N ALA A 221 -20.28 -0.19 11.30
CA ALA A 221 -20.98 0.75 10.44
C ALA A 221 -22.46 0.81 10.87
N TYR A 222 -22.82 1.71 11.78
CA TYR A 222 -24.13 1.72 12.47
C TYR A 222 -25.31 1.90 11.53
N ASN A 223 -25.25 2.92 10.68
CA ASN A 223 -26.35 3.20 9.75
C ASN A 223 -26.28 2.31 8.53
N SER A 224 -27.33 1.51 8.27
CA SER A 224 -27.37 0.55 7.17
C SER A 224 -27.24 1.21 5.79
N VAL A 225 -27.78 2.41 5.58
CA VAL A 225 -27.63 3.15 4.32
C VAL A 225 -26.17 3.61 4.16
N TYR A 226 -25.59 4.13 5.25
CA TYR A 226 -24.18 4.56 5.24
C TYR A 226 -23.23 3.38 4.98
N ALA A 227 -23.51 2.19 5.50
CA ALA A 227 -22.72 1.00 5.22
C ALA A 227 -22.58 0.75 3.71
N GLN A 228 -23.68 0.92 2.94
CA GLN A 228 -23.62 0.83 1.47
C GLN A 228 -22.88 2.02 0.84
N MET A 229 -23.06 3.23 1.38
CA MET A 229 -22.37 4.44 0.89
C MET A 229 -20.86 4.45 1.17
N GLN A 230 -20.35 3.54 2.03
CA GLN A 230 -18.92 3.35 2.21
C GLN A 230 -18.25 2.72 0.98
N ARG A 231 -18.99 1.97 0.15
CA ARG A 231 -18.48 1.40 -1.09
C ARG A 231 -17.97 2.51 -2.02
N GLY A 232 -16.79 2.32 -2.59
CA GLY A 232 -16.08 3.33 -3.37
C GLY A 232 -15.43 4.43 -2.53
N LYS A 233 -16.06 4.84 -1.41
CA LYS A 233 -15.48 5.84 -0.50
C LYS A 233 -14.28 5.28 0.28
N CYS A 234 -14.40 4.09 0.85
CA CYS A 234 -13.32 3.43 1.56
C CYS A 234 -12.18 3.12 0.60
N GLU A 235 -12.48 2.48 -0.53
CA GLU A 235 -11.50 2.09 -1.54
C GLU A 235 -10.74 3.30 -2.07
N LYS A 236 -11.43 4.43 -2.32
CA LYS A 236 -10.78 5.67 -2.73
C LYS A 236 -9.77 6.17 -1.71
N ASN A 237 -10.09 6.14 -0.42
CA ASN A 237 -9.17 6.59 0.63
C ASN A 237 -7.96 5.66 0.78
N VAL A 238 -8.14 4.35 0.60
CA VAL A 238 -7.03 3.40 0.53
C VAL A 238 -6.14 3.68 -0.69
N LEU A 239 -6.73 3.96 -1.85
CA LEU A 239 -5.99 4.33 -3.05
C LEU A 239 -5.22 5.66 -2.90
N TYR A 240 -5.71 6.61 -2.09
CA TYR A 240 -4.93 7.81 -1.74
C TYR A 240 -3.70 7.46 -0.90
N ALA A 241 -3.82 6.55 0.06
CA ALA A 241 -2.68 6.09 0.85
C ALA A 241 -1.67 5.32 -0.03
N ILE A 242 -2.14 4.43 -0.90
CA ILE A 242 -1.31 3.76 -1.92
C ILE A 242 -0.61 4.80 -2.81
N GLY A 243 -1.34 5.83 -3.26
CA GLY A 243 -0.80 6.91 -4.08
C GLY A 243 0.29 7.73 -3.40
N SER A 244 0.19 7.95 -2.08
CA SER A 244 1.21 8.65 -1.28
C SER A 244 2.51 7.85 -1.24
N ILE A 245 2.45 6.56 -0.88
CA ILE A 245 3.61 5.65 -0.90
C ILE A 245 4.21 5.58 -2.31
N ALA A 246 3.36 5.46 -3.33
CA ALA A 246 3.79 5.44 -4.72
C ALA A 246 4.49 6.74 -5.14
N GLN A 247 4.07 7.90 -4.63
CA GLN A 247 4.75 9.17 -4.89
C GLN A 247 6.18 9.17 -4.31
N THR A 248 6.36 8.69 -3.09
CA THR A 248 7.67 8.54 -2.45
C THR A 248 8.57 7.60 -3.26
N LEU A 249 8.07 6.40 -3.61
CA LEU A 249 8.80 5.43 -4.43
C LEU A 249 9.13 5.96 -5.84
N GLY A 250 8.20 6.64 -6.49
CA GLY A 250 8.40 7.21 -7.81
C GLY A 250 9.49 8.28 -7.85
N ARG A 251 9.60 9.12 -6.81
CA ARG A 251 10.69 10.09 -6.66
C ARG A 251 12.02 9.40 -6.42
N MET A 252 12.04 8.41 -5.53
CA MET A 252 13.23 7.59 -5.25
C MET A 252 13.72 6.88 -6.54
N ALA A 253 12.83 6.30 -7.31
CA ALA A 253 13.14 5.67 -8.58
C ALA A 253 13.73 6.65 -9.59
N TYR A 254 13.23 7.90 -9.62
CA TYR A 254 13.80 8.93 -10.48
C TYR A 254 15.23 9.30 -10.07
N ASP A 255 15.49 9.46 -8.76
CA ASP A 255 16.85 9.74 -8.27
C ASP A 255 17.82 8.62 -8.67
N ILE A 256 17.40 7.34 -8.52
CA ILE A 256 18.28 6.21 -8.92
C ILE A 256 18.55 6.22 -10.43
N CYS A 257 17.56 6.52 -11.28
CA CYS A 257 17.79 6.66 -12.72
C CYS A 257 18.82 7.76 -13.03
N LEU A 258 18.80 8.87 -12.29
CA LEU A 258 19.80 9.93 -12.44
C LEU A 258 21.16 9.49 -11.89
N TYR A 259 21.20 8.92 -10.68
CA TYR A 259 22.44 8.60 -9.98
C TYR A 259 23.21 7.46 -10.61
N THR A 260 22.53 6.58 -11.35
CA THR A 260 23.17 5.50 -12.14
C THR A 260 23.65 5.95 -13.51
N CYS A 261 23.18 7.10 -14.02
CA CYS A 261 23.58 7.54 -15.35
C CYS A 261 25.07 7.91 -15.41
N GLY A 262 25.68 7.76 -16.60
CA GLY A 262 27.13 7.98 -16.81
C GLY A 262 27.63 9.39 -16.48
N ASN A 263 26.72 10.38 -16.40
CA ASN A 263 27.08 11.76 -16.04
C ASN A 263 27.16 11.98 -14.52
N PHE A 264 26.47 11.17 -13.73
CA PHE A 264 26.48 11.24 -12.27
C PHE A 264 27.34 10.13 -11.68
N GLY A 265 27.03 8.86 -11.95
CA GLY A 265 27.79 7.72 -11.47
C GLY A 265 27.89 7.63 -9.94
N PHE A 266 26.85 8.10 -9.22
CA PHE A 266 26.83 8.14 -7.76
C PHE A 266 26.57 6.78 -7.12
N VAL A 267 25.80 5.94 -7.84
CA VAL A 267 25.46 4.59 -7.42
C VAL A 267 25.62 3.59 -8.55
N HIS A 268 25.89 2.35 -8.20
CA HIS A 268 25.96 1.23 -9.13
C HIS A 268 24.97 0.15 -8.71
N LEU A 269 24.23 -0.36 -9.70
CA LEU A 269 23.32 -1.48 -9.51
C LEU A 269 24.01 -2.78 -9.89
N PRO A 270 23.88 -3.86 -9.09
CA PRO A 270 24.33 -5.18 -9.51
C PRO A 270 23.69 -5.60 -10.84
N ASP A 271 24.43 -6.36 -11.66
CA ASP A 271 24.02 -6.73 -13.02
C ASP A 271 22.65 -7.39 -13.09
N ARG A 272 22.27 -8.17 -12.07
CA ARG A 272 20.96 -8.83 -11.97
C ARG A 272 19.77 -7.87 -11.90
N TYR A 273 20.02 -6.59 -11.63
CA TYR A 273 18.99 -5.54 -11.55
C TYR A 273 19.08 -4.54 -12.70
N THR A 274 19.83 -4.87 -13.74
CA THR A 274 19.99 -4.05 -14.93
C THR A 274 19.67 -4.86 -16.18
N THR A 275 19.35 -4.19 -17.27
CA THR A 275 19.22 -4.83 -18.57
C THR A 275 20.30 -4.31 -19.51
N GLY A 276 20.70 -5.16 -20.47
CA GLY A 276 21.68 -4.81 -21.49
C GLY A 276 21.04 -4.14 -22.72
N SER A 277 21.88 -3.82 -23.69
CA SER A 277 21.46 -3.38 -25.02
C SER A 277 21.81 -4.44 -26.06
N SER A 278 20.92 -4.66 -27.02
CA SER A 278 21.14 -5.61 -28.13
C SER A 278 22.25 -5.17 -29.10
N ILE A 279 22.66 -3.89 -29.06
CA ILE A 279 23.63 -3.29 -29.98
C ILE A 279 24.79 -2.56 -29.30
N MET A 280 24.68 -2.28 -27.98
CA MET A 280 25.67 -1.55 -27.19
C MET A 280 26.16 -2.41 -26.02
N PRO A 281 27.26 -3.20 -26.18
CA PRO A 281 27.68 -4.20 -25.20
C PRO A 281 28.01 -3.63 -23.80
N HIS A 282 28.35 -2.35 -23.70
CA HIS A 282 28.73 -1.67 -22.46
C HIS A 282 27.54 -1.08 -21.68
N LYS A 283 26.34 -1.05 -22.29
CA LYS A 283 25.19 -0.34 -21.74
C LYS A 283 24.44 -1.19 -20.72
N LYS A 284 24.23 -0.63 -19.54
CA LYS A 284 23.42 -1.19 -18.46
C LYS A 284 22.30 -0.19 -18.15
N ASN A 285 21.05 -0.66 -18.23
CA ASN A 285 19.87 0.19 -18.04
C ASN A 285 19.24 -0.08 -16.68
N PRO A 286 18.77 0.96 -15.96
CA PRO A 286 18.04 0.81 -14.70
C PRO A 286 16.54 0.57 -14.94
N ASP A 287 16.18 -0.34 -15.85
CA ASP A 287 14.81 -0.55 -16.33
C ASP A 287 13.81 -0.80 -15.21
N ILE A 288 14.24 -1.47 -14.13
CA ILE A 288 13.38 -1.73 -12.97
C ILE A 288 12.91 -0.43 -12.31
N PHE A 289 13.78 0.58 -12.22
CA PHE A 289 13.41 1.89 -11.65
C PHE A 289 12.62 2.75 -12.63
N GLU A 290 12.85 2.61 -13.93
CA GLU A 290 12.01 3.26 -14.95
C GLU A 290 10.59 2.72 -14.91
N LEU A 291 10.43 1.39 -14.83
CA LEU A 291 9.13 0.74 -14.70
C LEU A 291 8.47 1.06 -13.35
N MET A 292 9.24 1.05 -12.25
CA MET A 292 8.74 1.43 -10.92
C MET A 292 8.17 2.85 -10.96
N ARG A 293 8.89 3.81 -11.53
CA ARG A 293 8.43 5.21 -11.68
C ARG A 293 7.12 5.28 -12.47
N ALA A 294 7.01 4.55 -13.58
CA ALA A 294 5.81 4.52 -14.41
C ALA A 294 4.62 3.88 -13.66
N LYS A 295 4.83 2.75 -12.98
CA LYS A 295 3.81 2.10 -12.13
C LYS A 295 3.35 3.01 -11.01
N CYS A 296 4.28 3.64 -10.29
CA CYS A 296 3.97 4.60 -9.22
C CYS A 296 3.17 5.81 -9.73
N ASN A 297 3.48 6.34 -10.92
CA ASN A 297 2.68 7.40 -11.54
C ASN A 297 1.26 6.93 -11.87
N ARG A 298 1.10 5.69 -12.35
CA ARG A 298 -0.20 5.09 -12.62
C ARG A 298 -1.02 4.93 -11.33
N LEU A 299 -0.43 4.39 -10.26
CA LEU A 299 -1.09 4.22 -8.95
C LEU A 299 -1.66 5.54 -8.41
N GLN A 300 -0.94 6.66 -8.57
CA GLN A 300 -1.41 7.98 -8.15
C GLN A 300 -2.66 8.46 -8.90
N SER A 301 -3.00 7.89 -10.06
CA SER A 301 -4.21 8.24 -10.81
C SER A 301 -5.47 7.50 -10.33
N LEU A 302 -5.33 6.38 -9.62
CA LEU A 302 -6.44 5.49 -9.29
C LEU A 302 -7.52 6.11 -8.39
N PRO A 303 -7.21 6.99 -7.40
CA PRO A 303 -8.25 7.68 -6.63
C PRO A 303 -9.20 8.52 -7.49
N TYR A 304 -8.70 9.10 -8.57
CA TYR A 304 -9.50 9.87 -9.53
C TYR A 304 -10.40 8.96 -10.36
N GLN A 305 -9.88 7.83 -10.84
CA GLN A 305 -10.68 6.82 -11.55
C GLN A 305 -11.79 6.29 -10.66
N MET A 306 -11.50 5.98 -9.39
CA MET A 306 -12.50 5.59 -8.39
C MET A 306 -13.58 6.66 -8.23
N SER A 307 -13.18 7.93 -8.16
CA SER A 307 -14.13 9.05 -8.03
C SER A 307 -15.05 9.18 -9.26
N MET A 308 -14.55 8.88 -10.46
CA MET A 308 -15.36 8.92 -11.69
C MET A 308 -16.39 7.78 -11.73
N ILE A 309 -16.00 6.57 -11.33
CA ILE A 309 -16.91 5.43 -11.27
C ILE A 309 -18.02 5.67 -10.24
N CYS A 310 -17.68 6.22 -9.08
CA CYS A 310 -18.61 6.44 -7.97
C CYS A 310 -19.36 7.79 -8.06
N GLY A 311 -19.12 8.58 -9.08
CA GLY A 311 -19.74 9.89 -9.26
C GLY A 311 -21.24 9.80 -9.61
N ASN A 312 -22.01 10.81 -9.14
CA ASN A 312 -23.42 10.98 -9.50
C ASN A 312 -24.37 9.83 -9.08
N LEU A 313 -23.97 9.03 -8.10
CA LEU A 313 -24.82 7.98 -7.56
C LEU A 313 -25.61 8.50 -6.35
N PRO A 314 -26.92 8.22 -6.26
CA PRO A 314 -27.70 8.51 -5.05
C PRO A 314 -27.31 7.54 -3.91
N SER A 315 -27.89 7.73 -2.72
CA SER A 315 -27.69 6.81 -1.59
C SER A 315 -28.20 5.41 -1.90
N GLY A 316 -27.54 4.39 -1.35
CA GLY A 316 -27.84 2.97 -1.60
C GLY A 316 -26.81 2.30 -2.48
N TYR A 317 -27.14 1.11 -2.97
CA TYR A 317 -26.30 0.30 -3.83
C TYR A 317 -26.65 0.48 -5.30
N PHE A 318 -25.60 0.53 -6.15
CA PHE A 318 -25.72 0.54 -7.61
C PHE A 318 -24.67 -0.39 -8.22
N ARG A 319 -25.00 -1.03 -9.33
CA ARG A 319 -24.12 -2.00 -10.01
C ARG A 319 -22.85 -1.34 -10.58
N ASP A 320 -22.83 -0.03 -10.77
CA ASP A 320 -21.65 0.77 -11.09
C ASP A 320 -20.46 0.44 -10.16
N MET A 321 -20.77 0.16 -8.88
CA MET A 321 -19.78 -0.21 -7.85
C MET A 321 -19.04 -1.53 -8.15
N GLN A 322 -19.52 -2.36 -9.08
CA GLN A 322 -18.83 -3.56 -9.52
C GLN A 322 -17.48 -3.23 -10.15
N LEU A 323 -17.43 -2.16 -10.96
CA LEU A 323 -16.21 -1.72 -11.65
C LEU A 323 -15.09 -1.25 -10.69
N THR A 324 -15.43 -0.93 -9.45
CA THR A 324 -14.41 -0.51 -8.45
C THR A 324 -13.36 -1.59 -8.22
N LYS A 325 -13.71 -2.88 -8.28
CA LYS A 325 -12.79 -4.00 -8.06
C LYS A 325 -11.69 -4.05 -9.11
N GLU A 326 -11.98 -3.67 -10.36
CA GLU A 326 -11.03 -3.73 -11.48
C GLU A 326 -9.82 -2.83 -11.31
N ILE A 327 -9.98 -1.70 -10.59
CA ILE A 327 -8.89 -0.76 -10.32
C ILE A 327 -8.33 -0.91 -8.90
N PHE A 328 -9.14 -1.42 -7.97
CA PHE A 328 -8.79 -1.50 -6.55
C PHE A 328 -7.92 -2.71 -6.22
N ILE A 329 -8.38 -3.91 -6.59
CA ILE A 329 -7.69 -5.17 -6.27
C ILE A 329 -6.27 -5.23 -6.87
N PRO A 330 -6.05 -4.91 -8.16
CA PRO A 330 -4.71 -4.98 -8.73
C PRO A 330 -3.72 -3.95 -8.14
N ALA A 331 -4.21 -2.85 -7.55
CA ALA A 331 -3.36 -1.79 -7.02
C ALA A 331 -2.46 -2.26 -5.88
N PHE A 332 -2.94 -3.18 -5.04
CA PHE A 332 -2.17 -3.75 -3.93
C PHE A 332 -0.95 -4.52 -4.42
N LYS A 333 -1.17 -5.44 -5.37
CA LYS A 333 -0.07 -6.20 -5.94
C LYS A 333 0.96 -5.29 -6.60
N GLU A 334 0.52 -4.29 -7.37
CA GLU A 334 1.43 -3.39 -8.08
C GLU A 334 2.28 -2.57 -7.12
N LEU A 335 1.71 -2.06 -6.02
CA LEU A 335 2.46 -1.34 -4.99
C LEU A 335 3.43 -2.29 -4.27
N ASN A 336 2.97 -3.46 -3.85
CA ASN A 336 3.79 -4.44 -3.14
C ASN A 336 4.98 -4.92 -4.00
N ASP A 337 4.79 -5.15 -5.30
CA ASP A 337 5.87 -5.46 -6.23
C ASP A 337 6.93 -4.33 -6.27
N CYS A 338 6.50 -3.07 -6.26
CA CYS A 338 7.42 -1.92 -6.23
C CYS A 338 8.19 -1.82 -4.91
N LEU A 339 7.51 -2.03 -3.77
CA LEU A 339 8.15 -2.03 -2.44
C LEU A 339 9.18 -3.15 -2.32
N HIS A 340 8.84 -4.35 -2.78
CA HIS A 340 9.73 -5.50 -2.75
C HIS A 340 11.01 -5.26 -3.55
N ILE A 341 10.88 -4.83 -4.81
CA ILE A 341 12.02 -4.50 -5.67
C ILE A 341 12.87 -3.37 -5.07
N ALA A 342 12.25 -2.34 -4.48
CA ALA A 342 12.98 -1.29 -3.80
C ALA A 342 13.81 -1.85 -2.64
N GLY A 343 13.19 -2.65 -1.76
CA GLY A 343 13.88 -3.30 -0.64
C GLY A 343 15.08 -4.13 -1.08
N ASP A 344 14.88 -5.02 -2.06
CA ASP A 344 15.94 -5.88 -2.58
C ASP A 344 17.13 -5.10 -3.12
N VAL A 345 16.87 -4.05 -3.89
CA VAL A 345 17.94 -3.28 -4.54
C VAL A 345 18.68 -2.41 -3.55
N PHE A 346 17.96 -1.72 -2.66
CA PHE A 346 18.61 -0.82 -1.70
C PHE A 346 19.50 -1.53 -0.69
N GLN A 347 19.27 -2.82 -0.42
CA GLN A 347 20.18 -3.63 0.38
C GLN A 347 21.55 -3.83 -0.28
N VAL A 348 21.60 -3.93 -1.61
CA VAL A 348 22.78 -4.37 -2.37
C VAL A 348 23.35 -3.32 -3.31
N MET A 349 22.71 -2.17 -3.44
CA MET A 349 23.18 -1.05 -4.25
C MET A 349 24.50 -0.53 -3.72
N GLU A 350 25.47 -0.39 -4.61
CA GLU A 350 26.81 0.11 -4.30
C GLU A 350 26.87 1.62 -4.40
N ILE A 351 27.54 2.25 -3.43
CA ILE A 351 27.73 3.69 -3.34
C ILE A 351 29.11 4.06 -3.84
N ASN A 352 29.19 5.00 -4.79
CA ASN A 352 30.45 5.59 -5.19
C ASN A 352 30.99 6.50 -4.08
N ARG A 353 32.19 6.17 -3.56
CA ARG A 353 32.84 6.94 -2.47
C ARG A 353 33.78 8.03 -2.97
N ASP A 354 34.03 8.07 -4.28
CA ASP A 354 35.05 8.95 -4.90
C ASP A 354 34.45 10.07 -5.78
N ILE A 355 33.20 10.44 -5.51
CA ILE A 355 32.47 11.44 -6.30
C ILE A 355 33.20 12.80 -6.31
N PHE A 356 33.79 13.19 -5.17
CA PHE A 356 34.39 14.49 -4.98
C PHE A 356 35.83 14.64 -5.52
N SER A 357 36.38 13.60 -6.15
CA SER A 357 37.59 13.70 -6.98
C SER A 357 37.35 14.50 -8.26
N ASP A 358 36.10 14.60 -8.73
CA ASP A 358 35.71 15.33 -9.90
C ASP A 358 35.73 16.86 -9.65
N GLU A 359 36.45 17.61 -10.49
CA GLU A 359 36.61 19.05 -10.37
C GLU A 359 35.32 19.84 -10.52
N ARG A 360 34.29 19.27 -11.18
CA ARG A 360 32.97 19.90 -11.30
C ARG A 360 32.32 20.23 -9.95
N TYR A 361 32.74 19.54 -8.88
CA TYR A 361 32.21 19.73 -7.52
C TYR A 361 33.05 20.73 -6.68
N ASN A 362 34.00 21.43 -7.28
CA ASN A 362 34.89 22.36 -6.54
C ASN A 362 34.13 23.48 -5.82
N TYR A 363 33.00 23.95 -6.37
CA TYR A 363 32.23 25.05 -5.83
C TYR A 363 31.20 24.68 -4.76
N LEU A 364 31.02 23.41 -4.46
CA LEU A 364 30.06 22.95 -3.44
C LEU A 364 30.27 23.57 -2.06
N PHE A 365 31.53 23.89 -1.72
CA PHE A 365 31.91 24.36 -0.40
C PHE A 365 31.91 25.90 -0.26
N THR A 366 31.48 26.63 -1.27
CA THR A 366 31.49 28.11 -1.24
C THR A 366 30.61 28.68 -0.13
N VAL A 367 29.47 28.04 0.21
CA VAL A 367 28.61 28.47 1.32
C VAL A 367 29.30 28.22 2.67
N GLU A 368 30.00 27.11 2.81
CA GLU A 368 30.76 26.77 4.01
C GLU A 368 31.88 27.80 4.24
N ASP A 369 32.58 28.22 3.17
CA ASP A 369 33.60 29.24 3.28
C ASP A 369 33.02 30.62 3.65
N VAL A 370 31.82 30.97 3.13
CA VAL A 370 31.10 32.17 3.57
C VAL A 370 30.75 32.10 5.07
N ASN A 371 30.24 30.95 5.50
CA ASN A 371 29.83 30.75 6.91
C ASN A 371 31.02 30.78 7.85
N ASP A 372 32.21 30.28 7.48
CA ASP A 372 33.43 30.38 8.25
C ASP A 372 33.86 31.84 8.42
N MET A 373 33.77 32.64 7.36
CA MET A 373 34.06 34.06 7.45
C MET A 373 33.08 34.80 8.37
N VAL A 374 31.81 34.42 8.31
CA VAL A 374 30.77 34.97 9.21
C VAL A 374 31.08 34.61 10.66
N ALA A 375 31.44 33.35 10.93
CA ALA A 375 31.84 32.90 12.26
C ALA A 375 33.07 33.63 12.78
N ALA A 376 33.96 34.07 11.87
CA ALA A 376 35.12 34.91 12.19
C ALA A 376 34.77 36.40 12.34
N GLY A 377 33.50 36.80 12.25
CA GLY A 377 33.03 38.16 12.49
C GLY A 377 32.89 39.02 11.22
N VAL A 378 33.05 38.43 10.01
CA VAL A 378 32.82 39.19 8.75
C VAL A 378 31.33 39.27 8.48
N PRO A 379 30.75 40.44 8.17
CA PRO A 379 29.34 40.53 7.79
C PRO A 379 29.01 39.64 6.59
N PHE A 380 27.86 38.92 6.64
CA PHE A 380 27.47 37.95 5.61
C PHE A 380 27.59 38.50 4.19
N ARG A 381 27.12 39.72 3.93
CA ARG A 381 27.16 40.33 2.60
C ARG A 381 28.59 40.57 2.09
N GLU A 382 29.50 40.87 2.97
CA GLU A 382 30.93 41.04 2.64
C GLU A 382 31.60 39.70 2.38
N ALA A 383 31.37 38.72 3.26
CA ALA A 383 31.84 37.34 3.06
C ALA A 383 31.37 36.76 1.72
N TYR A 384 30.07 36.88 1.45
CA TYR A 384 29.48 36.46 0.18
C TYR A 384 30.14 37.11 -1.04
N LYS A 385 30.36 38.43 -0.99
CA LYS A 385 31.03 39.18 -2.05
C LYS A 385 32.46 38.70 -2.27
N ILE A 386 33.21 38.51 -1.18
CA ILE A 386 34.59 38.04 -1.24
C ILE A 386 34.69 36.67 -1.90
N VAL A 387 33.90 35.71 -1.44
CA VAL A 387 33.90 34.36 -2.03
C VAL A 387 33.39 34.39 -3.47
N GLY A 388 32.33 35.16 -3.75
CA GLY A 388 31.77 35.31 -5.11
C GLY A 388 32.77 35.88 -6.09
N MET A 389 33.57 36.89 -5.70
CA MET A 389 34.64 37.47 -6.52
C MET A 389 35.77 36.47 -6.81
N LYS A 390 36.14 35.62 -5.84
CA LYS A 390 37.11 34.54 -6.06
C LYS A 390 36.63 33.53 -7.10
N VAL A 391 35.33 33.17 -7.02
CA VAL A 391 34.69 32.28 -8.04
C VAL A 391 34.70 32.94 -9.42
N GLN A 392 34.28 34.21 -9.50
CA GLN A 392 34.20 34.94 -10.77
C GLN A 392 35.55 35.13 -11.44
N ASN A 393 36.62 35.36 -10.64
CA ASN A 393 37.97 35.55 -11.14
C ASN A 393 38.72 34.23 -11.41
N GLY A 394 38.12 33.06 -11.14
CA GLY A 394 38.80 31.78 -11.25
C GLY A 394 39.88 31.55 -10.16
N GLU A 395 39.85 32.32 -9.10
CA GLU A 395 40.80 32.25 -7.99
C GLU A 395 40.31 31.37 -6.83
N TYR A 396 39.09 30.87 -6.92
CA TYR A 396 38.55 29.97 -5.91
C TYR A 396 39.25 28.62 -5.98
N THR A 397 40.01 28.33 -4.95
CA THR A 397 40.59 27.01 -4.72
C THR A 397 39.79 26.29 -3.68
N LYS A 398 39.30 25.12 -4.03
CA LYS A 398 38.67 24.17 -3.12
C LYS A 398 39.63 23.93 -1.96
N ASN A 399 39.27 24.29 -0.73
CA ASN A 399 39.89 23.71 0.43
C ASN A 399 39.72 22.19 0.33
N ALA A 400 40.73 21.41 0.70
CA ALA A 400 40.63 19.95 0.67
C ALA A 400 39.31 19.50 1.28
N VAL A 401 38.69 18.47 0.71
CA VAL A 401 37.42 17.92 1.20
C VAL A 401 37.51 17.78 2.72
N ARG A 402 36.87 18.67 3.45
CA ARG A 402 36.88 18.67 4.91
C ARG A 402 35.63 18.00 5.40
N PRO A 403 35.68 17.30 6.56
CA PRO A 403 34.48 16.81 7.20
C PRO A 403 33.53 17.99 7.48
N ILE A 404 32.29 17.89 7.00
CA ILE A 404 31.25 18.84 7.34
C ILE A 404 30.50 18.25 8.53
N HIS A 405 30.32 19.04 9.56
CA HIS A 405 29.63 18.62 10.76
C HIS A 405 28.76 19.78 11.27
N HIS A 406 27.49 19.73 10.85
CA HIS A 406 26.49 20.65 11.34
C HIS A 406 25.91 20.12 12.65
N THR A 407 25.52 21.03 13.55
CA THR A 407 25.01 20.68 14.87
C THR A 407 23.47 20.69 14.95
N HIS A 408 22.82 21.40 14.02
CA HIS A 408 21.36 21.46 13.99
C HIS A 408 20.76 20.15 13.46
N GLU A 409 19.51 19.90 13.79
CA GLU A 409 18.78 18.70 13.48
C GLU A 409 18.59 18.50 11.95
N GLY A 410 18.74 17.26 11.50
CA GLY A 410 18.45 16.84 10.13
C GLY A 410 19.51 17.17 9.09
N SER A 411 20.70 17.60 9.49
CA SER A 411 21.81 17.92 8.58
C SER A 411 23.00 16.98 8.73
N ILE A 412 24.03 17.14 7.87
CA ILE A 412 25.26 16.34 7.96
C ILE A 412 25.86 16.47 9.37
N GLY A 413 26.13 15.34 10.03
CA GLY A 413 26.62 15.28 11.40
C GLY A 413 25.54 15.12 12.45
N ASN A 414 24.27 15.45 12.15
CA ASN A 414 23.14 15.27 13.07
C ASN A 414 21.86 14.87 12.32
N LEU A 415 21.82 13.65 11.79
CA LEU A 415 20.71 13.14 10.96
C LEU A 415 19.42 12.86 11.75
N CYS A 416 19.48 12.80 13.07
CA CYS A 416 18.32 12.52 13.95
C CYS A 416 17.58 11.22 13.62
N LEU A 417 18.29 10.16 13.26
CA LEU A 417 17.70 8.88 12.83
C LEU A 417 16.80 8.27 13.91
N ASP A 418 17.14 8.44 15.20
CA ASP A 418 16.32 8.04 16.34
C ASP A 418 14.94 8.75 16.36
N LYS A 419 14.90 10.01 15.96
CA LYS A 419 13.65 10.80 15.86
C LYS A 419 12.81 10.36 14.68
N ILE A 420 13.44 10.05 13.55
CA ILE A 420 12.75 9.51 12.36
C ILE A 420 12.14 8.14 12.68
N GLN A 421 12.91 7.26 13.35
CA GLN A 421 12.39 5.96 13.84
C GLN A 421 11.21 6.14 14.78
N ALA A 422 11.30 7.05 15.75
CA ALA A 422 10.22 7.35 16.68
C ALA A 422 8.96 7.90 15.94
N LYS A 423 9.16 8.72 14.88
CA LYS A 423 8.08 9.23 14.03
C LYS A 423 7.36 8.09 13.32
N PHE A 424 8.10 7.16 12.71
CA PHE A 424 7.54 5.98 12.04
C PHE A 424 6.74 5.10 13.02
N ASN A 425 7.30 4.82 14.20
CA ASN A 425 6.62 4.01 15.22
C ASN A 425 5.28 4.64 15.65
N ARG A 426 5.24 5.97 15.86
CA ARG A 426 3.98 6.68 16.17
C ARG A 426 2.99 6.65 15.00
N ALA A 427 3.48 6.69 13.76
CA ALA A 427 2.62 6.67 12.59
C ALA A 427 1.83 5.36 12.46
N LYS A 428 2.44 4.22 12.80
CA LYS A 428 1.78 2.90 12.72
C LYS A 428 0.93 2.55 13.95
N GLU A 429 0.99 3.34 15.04
CA GLU A 429 0.16 3.10 16.23
C GLU A 429 -1.32 3.05 15.86
N GLY A 430 -2.03 2.01 16.34
CA GLY A 430 -3.45 1.81 16.08
C GLY A 430 -3.77 0.92 14.86
N ILE A 431 -2.79 0.52 14.05
CA ILE A 431 -2.95 -0.59 13.10
C ILE A 431 -2.70 -1.89 13.86
N ASP A 432 -3.78 -2.54 14.30
CA ASP A 432 -3.71 -3.69 15.21
C ASP A 432 -3.79 -5.02 14.45
N VAL A 433 -2.65 -5.44 13.92
CA VAL A 433 -2.49 -6.74 13.22
C VAL A 433 -2.74 -7.92 14.16
N VAL A 434 -2.21 -7.82 15.37
CA VAL A 434 -2.20 -8.97 16.33
C VAL A 434 -3.61 -9.33 16.77
N SER A 435 -4.42 -8.35 17.17
CA SER A 435 -5.80 -8.62 17.61
C SER A 435 -6.68 -9.13 16.48
N VAL A 436 -6.47 -8.66 15.26
CA VAL A 436 -7.20 -9.13 14.08
C VAL A 436 -6.89 -10.59 13.79
N HIS A 437 -5.62 -10.98 13.75
CA HIS A 437 -5.25 -12.39 13.50
C HIS A 437 -5.71 -13.31 14.61
N LYS A 438 -5.68 -12.89 15.89
CA LYS A 438 -6.25 -13.66 16.99
C LYS A 438 -7.76 -13.88 16.84
N ALA A 439 -8.51 -12.90 16.35
CA ALA A 439 -9.94 -13.05 16.09
C ALA A 439 -10.18 -14.06 14.96
N GLU A 440 -9.40 -14.00 13.87
CA GLU A 440 -9.46 -14.99 12.78
C GLU A 440 -9.15 -16.41 13.28
N GLU A 441 -8.07 -16.59 14.04
CA GLU A 441 -7.70 -17.88 14.63
C GLU A 441 -8.80 -18.42 15.54
N ALA A 442 -9.39 -17.57 16.39
CA ALA A 442 -10.48 -17.95 17.27
C ALA A 442 -11.72 -18.39 16.49
N LEU A 443 -12.09 -17.65 15.45
CA LEU A 443 -13.22 -17.97 14.57
C LEU A 443 -13.00 -19.30 13.83
N MET A 444 -11.80 -19.54 13.34
CA MET A 444 -11.43 -20.81 12.68
C MET A 444 -11.45 -22.00 13.64
N GLY A 445 -11.28 -21.79 14.94
CA GLY A 445 -11.32 -22.81 16.00
C GLY A 445 -12.72 -23.15 16.49
N MET A 446 -13.73 -22.35 16.16
CA MET A 446 -15.15 -22.59 16.50
C MET A 446 -15.78 -23.65 15.60
#